data_632b86a6e037448f04e6938718f8b087
#
_entry.id   632b86a6e037448f04e6938718f8b087
#
_cell.length_a   1.000
_cell.length_b   1.000
_cell.length_c   1.000
_cell.angle_alpha   90.00
_cell.angle_beta   90.00
_cell.angle_gamma   90.00
#
_symmetry.space_group_name_H-M   'P 1'
#
loop_
_entity.id
_entity.type
_entity.pdbx_description
1 polymer ?
#
loop_
_entity_poly.entity_id
_entity_poly.type
_entity_poly.pdbx_seq_one_letter_code
_entity_poly.pdbx_strand_id
1 'polypeptide(L)'
;MTTKKLGRQTVAFANPPSIAGHANVVGKKEGEGPLSASFDFINQDDTFGEASFEKAESAMQRMALQNALDKAKQSAATLDYIFAGDLLNQCIASSFAVRGQDIPFFGLYGACSTMAEGLALGSILMDSGIARHIVA
;
A
#
# COMPACT_ATOMS: atom_id res chain seq x y z
N MET A 1 26.88 8.10 3.98
CA MET A 1 26.67 7.44 5.32
C MET A 1 26.30 5.98 5.06
N THR A 2 26.59 5.09 5.97
CA THR A 2 26.08 3.71 5.92
C THR A 2 24.81 3.62 6.75
N THR A 3 23.85 2.82 6.31
CA THR A 3 22.65 2.49 7.08
C THR A 3 23.03 1.98 8.46
N LYS A 4 22.38 2.49 9.49
CA LYS A 4 22.71 2.19 10.88
C LYS A 4 21.49 1.71 11.65
N LYS A 5 21.69 0.68 12.46
CA LYS A 5 20.78 0.37 13.54
C LYS A 5 21.09 1.28 14.72
N LEU A 6 20.13 2.09 15.13
CA LEU A 6 20.23 2.99 16.28
C LEU A 6 19.49 2.36 17.46
N GLY A 7 20.22 1.99 18.51
CA GLY A 7 19.62 1.29 19.63
C GLY A 7 19.02 -0.06 19.24
N ARG A 8 17.84 -0.39 19.81
CA ARG A 8 17.22 -1.72 19.63
C ARG A 8 16.28 -1.82 18.41
N GLN A 9 15.58 -0.75 18.04
CA GLN A 9 14.41 -0.81 17.17
C GLN A 9 14.40 0.26 16.06
N THR A 10 15.40 1.14 16.01
CA THR A 10 15.45 2.21 15.02
C THR A 10 16.51 1.93 13.97
N VAL A 11 16.15 2.22 12.72
CA VAL A 11 17.07 2.17 11.58
C VAL A 11 17.16 3.57 10.98
N ALA A 12 18.37 4.06 10.77
CA ALA A 12 18.61 5.26 9.98
C ALA A 12 19.18 4.87 8.63
N PHE A 13 18.49 5.24 7.57
CA PHE A 13 18.90 4.94 6.21
C PHE A 13 20.02 5.87 5.73
N ALA A 14 20.96 5.33 4.98
CA ALA A 14 21.99 6.11 4.31
C ALA A 14 21.40 6.98 3.19
N ASN A 15 20.47 6.40 2.44
CA ASN A 15 19.73 7.03 1.36
C ASN A 15 18.23 6.84 1.64
N PRO A 16 17.61 7.70 2.45
CA PRO A 16 16.22 7.53 2.81
C PRO A 16 15.32 7.64 1.56
N PRO A 17 14.39 6.71 1.35
CA PRO A 17 13.46 6.79 0.25
C PRO A 17 12.50 7.98 0.42
N SER A 18 11.95 8.45 -0.70
CA SER A 18 10.94 9.50 -0.73
C SER A 18 9.58 8.90 -1.08
N ILE A 19 8.52 9.44 -0.51
CA ILE A 19 7.16 9.12 -0.92
C ILE A 19 6.88 9.92 -2.21
N ALA A 20 6.79 9.22 -3.33
CA ALA A 20 6.52 9.84 -4.64
C ALA A 20 5.04 10.14 -4.86
N GLY A 21 4.16 9.37 -4.27
CA GLY A 21 2.72 9.54 -4.32
C GLY A 21 2.04 8.73 -3.22
N HIS A 22 0.85 9.15 -2.87
CA HIS A 22 -0.01 8.43 -1.93
C HIS A 22 -1.47 8.59 -2.35
N ALA A 23 -2.29 7.61 -2.06
CA ALA A 23 -3.72 7.69 -2.26
C ALA A 23 -4.47 6.92 -1.18
N ASN A 24 -5.70 7.34 -0.96
CA ASN A 24 -6.59 6.67 -0.05
C ASN A 24 -7.98 6.50 -0.68
N VAL A 25 -8.56 5.35 -0.44
CA VAL A 25 -9.89 4.96 -0.89
C VAL A 25 -10.63 4.44 0.32
N VAL A 26 -11.78 5.00 0.62
CA VAL A 26 -12.54 4.69 1.83
C VAL A 26 -14.01 4.41 1.53
N GLY A 27 -14.66 3.76 2.48
CA GLY A 27 -16.09 3.52 2.45
C GLY A 27 -16.90 4.70 3.00
N LYS A 28 -18.22 4.53 2.98
CA LYS A 28 -19.20 5.54 3.38
C LYS A 28 -18.97 6.07 4.80
N LYS A 29 -18.72 5.19 5.78
CA LYS A 29 -18.51 5.57 7.18
C LYS A 29 -17.38 6.55 7.39
N GLU A 30 -16.25 6.34 6.73
CA GLU A 30 -15.12 7.27 6.77
C GLU A 30 -15.47 8.59 6.08
N GLY A 31 -16.27 8.53 5.00
CA GLY A 31 -16.78 9.71 4.31
C GLY A 31 -17.73 10.57 5.16
N GLU A 32 -18.38 10.02 6.16
CA GLU A 32 -19.22 10.72 7.12
C GLU A 32 -18.42 11.26 8.32
N GLY A 33 -17.14 10.90 8.42
CA GLY A 33 -16.26 11.29 9.51
C GLY A 33 -15.61 12.67 9.34
N PRO A 34 -14.88 13.13 10.36
CA PRO A 34 -14.27 14.46 10.37
C PRO A 34 -13.15 14.65 9.34
N LEU A 35 -12.61 13.56 8.80
CA LEU A 35 -11.54 13.58 7.79
C LEU A 35 -12.04 13.42 6.36
N SER A 36 -13.35 13.44 6.14
CA SER A 36 -13.97 13.20 4.83
C SER A 36 -13.37 14.04 3.69
N ALA A 37 -13.07 15.29 3.93
CA ALA A 37 -12.46 16.18 2.94
C ALA A 37 -11.01 15.84 2.58
N SER A 38 -10.37 14.93 3.31
CA SER A 38 -8.97 14.53 3.11
C SER A 38 -8.82 13.26 2.26
N PHE A 39 -9.92 12.57 1.98
CA PHE A 39 -9.86 11.32 1.21
C PHE A 39 -9.94 11.59 -0.30
N ASP A 40 -9.16 10.82 -1.04
CA ASP A 40 -9.13 10.93 -2.51
C ASP A 40 -10.39 10.36 -3.16
N PHE A 41 -10.93 9.30 -2.57
CA PHE A 41 -12.15 8.68 -3.04
C PHE A 41 -12.97 8.11 -1.88
N ILE A 42 -14.26 8.42 -1.87
CA ILE A 42 -15.23 7.92 -0.91
C ILE A 42 -16.31 7.16 -1.67
N ASN A 43 -16.44 5.86 -1.45
CA ASN A 43 -17.55 5.10 -2.01
C ASN A 43 -18.75 5.14 -1.07
N GLN A 44 -19.92 5.40 -1.63
CA GLN A 44 -21.19 5.40 -0.90
C GLN A 44 -21.80 4.01 -0.75
N ASP A 45 -21.28 3.02 -1.47
CA ASP A 45 -21.67 1.62 -1.40
C ASP A 45 -20.62 0.82 -0.63
N ASP A 46 -21.00 0.23 0.48
CA ASP A 46 -20.13 -0.55 1.36
C ASP A 46 -19.57 -1.81 0.68
N THR A 47 -20.20 -2.27 -0.37
CA THR A 47 -19.73 -3.43 -1.17
C THR A 47 -18.93 -3.02 -2.40
N PHE A 48 -18.77 -1.74 -2.69
CA PHE A 48 -18.04 -1.24 -3.84
C PHE A 48 -18.57 -1.77 -5.19
N GLY A 49 -19.86 -2.14 -5.25
CA GLY A 49 -20.49 -2.79 -6.39
C GLY A 49 -20.14 -4.28 -6.55
N GLU A 50 -19.46 -4.86 -5.59
CA GLU A 50 -18.99 -6.23 -5.63
C GLU A 50 -19.92 -7.19 -4.86
N ALA A 51 -19.77 -8.50 -5.15
CA ALA A 51 -20.63 -9.53 -4.57
C ALA A 51 -20.23 -9.97 -3.15
N SER A 52 -19.05 -9.56 -2.65
CA SER A 52 -18.58 -9.86 -1.30
C SER A 52 -17.62 -8.78 -0.80
N PHE A 53 -17.42 -8.72 0.53
CA PHE A 53 -16.50 -7.76 1.14
C PHE A 53 -15.04 -8.00 0.75
N GLU A 54 -14.62 -9.24 0.52
CA GLU A 54 -13.26 -9.53 0.04
C GLU A 54 -13.03 -8.99 -1.37
N LYS A 55 -14.03 -9.08 -2.24
CA LYS A 55 -13.96 -8.48 -3.57
C LYS A 55 -13.99 -6.95 -3.51
N ALA A 56 -14.82 -6.41 -2.62
CA ALA A 56 -14.87 -4.97 -2.36
C ALA A 56 -13.51 -4.45 -1.90
N GLU A 57 -12.87 -5.10 -0.94
CA GLU A 57 -11.55 -4.74 -0.47
C GLU A 57 -10.49 -4.85 -1.57
N SER A 58 -10.54 -5.90 -2.40
CA SER A 58 -9.67 -6.01 -3.57
C SER A 58 -9.87 -4.87 -4.56
N ALA A 59 -11.11 -4.44 -4.79
CA ALA A 59 -11.42 -3.31 -5.67
C ALA A 59 -10.92 -1.99 -5.09
N MET A 60 -11.08 -1.77 -3.78
CA MET A 60 -10.57 -0.60 -3.08
C MET A 60 -9.03 -0.52 -3.17
N GLN A 61 -8.34 -1.63 -2.91
CA GLN A 61 -6.88 -1.69 -3.01
C GLN A 61 -6.38 -1.41 -4.43
N ARG A 62 -7.03 -2.00 -5.46
CA ARG A 62 -6.70 -1.70 -6.86
C ARG A 62 -6.85 -0.22 -7.18
N MET A 63 -7.94 0.38 -6.74
CA MET A 63 -8.18 1.82 -6.97
C MET A 63 -7.15 2.68 -6.23
N ALA A 64 -6.82 2.36 -4.99
CA ALA A 64 -5.81 3.08 -4.23
C ALA A 64 -4.42 2.98 -4.90
N LEU A 65 -4.03 1.78 -5.34
CA LEU A 65 -2.80 1.57 -6.10
C LEU A 65 -2.76 2.43 -7.36
N GLN A 66 -3.82 2.37 -8.19
CA GLN A 66 -3.87 3.14 -9.44
C GLN A 66 -3.78 4.65 -9.16
N ASN A 67 -4.55 5.15 -8.21
CA ASN A 67 -4.54 6.57 -7.85
C ASN A 67 -3.15 7.01 -7.31
N ALA A 68 -2.48 6.17 -6.54
CA ALA A 68 -1.14 6.47 -6.06
C ALA A 68 -0.12 6.53 -7.20
N LEU A 69 -0.20 5.60 -8.16
CA LEU A 69 0.63 5.59 -9.35
C LEU A 69 0.41 6.83 -10.22
N ASP A 70 -0.85 7.20 -10.44
CA ASP A 70 -1.21 8.38 -11.23
C ASP A 70 -0.65 9.66 -10.60
N LYS A 71 -0.78 9.82 -9.28
CA LYS A 71 -0.18 10.94 -8.54
C LYS A 71 1.33 10.95 -8.59
N ALA A 72 1.95 9.78 -8.50
CA ALA A 72 3.40 9.61 -8.63
C ALA A 72 3.90 9.78 -10.07
N LYS A 73 2.99 9.84 -11.06
CA LYS A 73 3.30 9.79 -12.50
C LYS A 73 4.15 8.57 -12.87
N GLN A 74 3.84 7.45 -12.25
CA GLN A 74 4.50 6.16 -12.45
C GLN A 74 3.55 5.16 -13.11
N SER A 75 4.13 4.15 -13.73
CA SER A 75 3.42 3.01 -14.29
C SER A 75 3.63 1.77 -13.43
N ALA A 76 2.66 0.88 -13.39
CA ALA A 76 2.81 -0.42 -12.73
C ALA A 76 4.04 -1.19 -13.24
N ALA A 77 4.37 -1.06 -14.53
CA ALA A 77 5.55 -1.69 -15.12
C ALA A 77 6.91 -1.18 -14.57
N THR A 78 6.91 -0.07 -13.84
CA THR A 78 8.13 0.46 -13.19
C THR A 78 8.31 -0.02 -11.76
N LEU A 79 7.33 -0.72 -11.20
CA LEU A 79 7.37 -1.20 -9.83
C LEU A 79 8.23 -2.46 -9.72
N ASP A 80 9.11 -2.46 -8.74
CA ASP A 80 9.94 -3.63 -8.42
C ASP A 80 9.23 -4.59 -7.47
N TYR A 81 8.48 -4.05 -6.50
CA TYR A 81 7.77 -4.83 -5.47
C TYR A 81 6.50 -4.14 -5.00
N ILE A 82 5.55 -4.96 -4.58
CA ILE A 82 4.34 -4.53 -3.86
C ILE A 82 4.32 -5.23 -2.50
N PHE A 83 4.12 -4.45 -1.44
CA PHE A 83 3.82 -4.91 -0.09
C PHE A 83 2.40 -4.53 0.25
N ALA A 84 1.55 -5.49 0.52
CA ALA A 84 0.19 -5.21 0.94
C ALA A 84 -0.37 -6.31 1.83
N GLY A 85 -1.42 -6.00 2.54
CA GLY A 85 -2.13 -6.95 3.38
C GLY A 85 -3.56 -6.50 3.63
N ASP A 86 -4.34 -7.40 4.18
CA ASP A 86 -5.73 -7.16 4.53
C ASP A 86 -6.09 -7.87 5.84
N LEU A 87 -7.22 -7.51 6.41
CA LEU A 87 -7.71 -8.07 7.67
C LEU A 87 -8.80 -9.12 7.48
N LEU A 88 -9.51 -9.08 6.36
CA LEU A 88 -10.68 -9.93 6.16
C LEU A 88 -10.32 -11.40 6.04
N ASN A 89 -9.27 -11.72 5.30
CA ASN A 89 -9.00 -13.11 4.96
C ASN A 89 -7.51 -13.40 4.66
N GLN A 90 -6.61 -12.95 5.52
CA GLN A 90 -5.19 -13.32 5.49
C GLN A 90 -4.52 -13.11 4.12
N CYS A 91 -4.56 -11.88 3.61
CA CYS A 91 -3.97 -11.49 2.32
C CYS A 91 -4.71 -12.01 1.07
N ILE A 92 -5.91 -12.56 1.19
CA ILE A 92 -6.69 -12.96 0.01
C ILE A 92 -7.10 -11.73 -0.80
N ALA A 93 -7.68 -10.72 -0.15
CA ALA A 93 -8.10 -9.50 -0.84
C ALA A 93 -6.92 -8.81 -1.52
N SER A 94 -5.79 -8.70 -0.84
CA SER A 94 -4.56 -8.12 -1.38
C SER A 94 -4.00 -8.92 -2.55
N SER A 95 -3.97 -10.25 -2.45
CA SER A 95 -3.49 -11.12 -3.53
C SER A 95 -4.36 -10.98 -4.78
N PHE A 96 -5.68 -10.91 -4.63
CA PHE A 96 -6.58 -10.68 -5.75
C PHE A 96 -6.54 -9.24 -6.27
N ALA A 97 -6.21 -8.26 -5.43
CA ALA A 97 -6.04 -6.89 -5.87
C ALA A 97 -4.89 -6.74 -6.87
N VAL A 98 -3.78 -7.44 -6.64
CA VAL A 98 -2.59 -7.39 -7.50
C VAL A 98 -2.55 -8.48 -8.57
N ARG A 99 -3.56 -9.34 -8.64
CA ARG A 99 -3.63 -10.42 -9.61
C ARG A 99 -3.57 -9.87 -11.05
N GLY A 100 -2.68 -10.44 -11.85
CA GLY A 100 -2.46 -10.03 -13.24
C GLY A 100 -1.47 -8.88 -13.39
N GLN A 101 -0.95 -8.34 -12.31
CA GLN A 101 0.24 -7.49 -12.33
C GLN A 101 1.47 -8.40 -12.37
N ASP A 102 2.37 -8.14 -13.28
CA ASP A 102 3.66 -8.87 -13.36
C ASP A 102 4.69 -8.22 -12.43
N ILE A 103 4.36 -8.20 -11.13
CA ILE A 103 5.15 -7.53 -10.10
C ILE A 103 5.25 -8.47 -8.89
N PRO A 104 6.45 -8.71 -8.34
CA PRO A 104 6.61 -9.46 -7.11
C PRO A 104 5.79 -8.88 -5.96
N PHE A 105 4.98 -9.71 -5.33
CA PHE A 105 4.09 -9.34 -4.25
C PHE A 105 4.48 -10.00 -2.93
N PHE A 106 4.57 -9.21 -1.89
CA PHE A 106 4.76 -9.65 -0.52
C PHE A 106 3.48 -9.40 0.29
N GLY A 107 2.77 -10.47 0.62
CA GLY A 107 1.63 -10.40 1.52
C GLY A 107 2.07 -10.21 2.96
N LEU A 108 1.62 -9.14 3.60
CA LEU A 108 1.90 -8.82 4.99
C LEU A 108 0.65 -9.08 5.82
N TYR A 109 0.84 -9.68 6.99
CA TYR A 109 -0.26 -9.96 7.91
C TYR A 109 0.01 -9.40 9.29
N GLY A 110 0.15 -8.08 9.35
CA GLY A 110 0.45 -7.32 10.57
C GLY A 110 -0.75 -6.59 11.17
N ALA A 111 -1.96 -6.85 10.70
CA ALA A 111 -3.18 -6.12 11.09
C ALA A 111 -2.98 -4.60 10.95
N CYS A 112 -3.18 -3.82 12.01
CA CYS A 112 -3.02 -2.36 11.98
C CYS A 112 -1.58 -1.90 11.70
N SER A 113 -0.58 -2.76 11.81
CA SER A 113 0.82 -2.43 11.52
C SER A 113 1.23 -2.69 10.06
N THR A 114 0.37 -3.30 9.24
CA THR A 114 0.70 -3.71 7.87
C THR A 114 1.30 -2.57 7.03
N MET A 115 0.71 -1.39 7.06
CA MET A 115 1.23 -0.24 6.32
C MET A 115 2.63 0.18 6.81
N ALA A 116 2.82 0.28 8.11
CA ALA A 116 4.13 0.65 8.68
C ALA A 116 5.19 -0.42 8.40
N GLU A 117 4.79 -1.69 8.41
CA GLU A 117 5.63 -2.85 8.09
C GLU A 117 6.06 -2.81 6.61
N GLY A 118 5.11 -2.58 5.69
CA GLY A 118 5.39 -2.42 4.27
C GLY A 118 6.33 -1.26 3.98
N LEU A 119 6.09 -0.10 4.59
CA LEU A 119 6.98 1.06 4.46
C LEU A 119 8.40 0.78 4.99
N ALA A 120 8.51 0.07 6.13
CA ALA A 120 9.81 -0.28 6.71
C ALA A 120 10.58 -1.26 5.83
N LEU A 121 9.94 -2.35 5.40
CA LEU A 121 10.55 -3.36 4.53
C LEU A 121 10.92 -2.79 3.17
N GLY A 122 10.00 -2.05 2.56
CA GLY A 122 10.25 -1.36 1.29
C GLY A 122 11.43 -0.40 1.37
N SER A 123 11.51 0.39 2.44
CA SER A 123 12.62 1.31 2.66
C SER A 123 13.97 0.59 2.79
N ILE A 124 14.00 -0.57 3.45
CA ILE A 124 15.21 -1.39 3.57
C ILE A 124 15.66 -1.90 2.19
N LEU A 125 14.74 -2.38 1.36
CA LEU A 125 15.07 -2.84 0.00
C LEU A 125 15.57 -1.70 -0.89
N MET A 126 14.97 -0.52 -0.77
CA MET A 126 15.42 0.65 -1.54
C MET A 126 16.80 1.12 -1.09
N ASP A 127 17.07 1.21 0.22
CA ASP A 127 18.37 1.61 0.76
C ASP A 127 19.49 0.60 0.41
N SER A 128 19.14 -0.69 0.28
CA SER A 128 20.06 -1.74 -0.17
C SER A 128 20.37 -1.72 -1.67
N GLY A 129 19.66 -0.92 -2.46
CA GLY A 129 19.81 -0.83 -3.90
C GLY A 129 19.15 -1.96 -4.69
N ILE A 130 18.37 -2.82 -4.04
CA ILE A 130 17.64 -3.94 -4.68
C ILE A 130 16.43 -3.41 -5.46
N ALA A 131 15.81 -2.34 -5.00
CA ALA A 131 14.62 -1.77 -5.60
C ALA A 131 14.73 -0.25 -5.75
N ARG A 132 13.98 0.29 -6.71
CA ARG A 132 13.87 1.73 -6.97
C ARG A 132 12.46 2.25 -6.73
N HIS A 133 11.45 1.46 -7.09
CA HIS A 133 10.04 1.82 -6.93
C HIS A 133 9.29 0.71 -6.23
N ILE A 134 8.71 1.04 -5.11
CA ILE A 134 7.95 0.11 -4.27
C ILE A 134 6.61 0.74 -3.92
N VAL A 135 5.58 -0.09 -3.83
CA VAL A 135 4.29 0.25 -3.23
C VAL A 135 4.15 -0.48 -1.89
N ALA A 136 3.66 0.24 -0.88
CA ALA A 136 3.31 -0.29 0.44
C ALA A 136 1.96 0.26 0.89
#